data_b766820bc10dae031aa089b33436cc50
#
_entry.id   b766820bc10dae031aa089b33436cc50
#
_cell.length_a   1.000
_cell.length_b   1.000
_cell.length_c   1.000
_cell.angle_alpha   90.00
_cell.angle_beta   90.00
_cell.angle_gamma   90.00
#
_symmetry.space_group_name_H-M   'P 1'
#
loop_
_entity.id
_entity.type
_entity.pdbx_description
1 polymer ?
#
loop_
_entity_poly.entity_id
_entity_poly.type
_entity_poly.pdbx_seq_one_letter_code
_entity_poly.pdbx_strand_id
1 'polypeptide(L)'
;MRLFKNIMLFAAVATALFTSCETDVDTPQISTPESFVAPVIGQCSDVIVNADNSANENVIFTWTAADFGLPVQILYSVYLTSGENSALLGTSSTTSYAISKGDLNGVVINSLGVAANETATVSAYVTAKMYGTDNYEPIASAVSNNFSVTTYSAPLTSLYLCGEFSGS
;
A
#
# COMPACT_ATOMS: atom_id res chain seq x y z
N MET A 1 -35.36 -69.57 -27.93
CA MET A 1 -35.99 -68.51 -27.11
C MET A 1 -35.35 -68.35 -25.72
N ARG A 2 -34.09 -68.78 -25.55
CA ARG A 2 -33.31 -68.58 -24.30
C ARG A 2 -32.09 -67.64 -24.44
N LEU A 3 -31.72 -67.24 -25.67
CA LEU A 3 -30.58 -66.37 -25.89
C LEU A 3 -30.90 -64.88 -25.69
N PHE A 4 -32.12 -64.47 -25.92
CA PHE A 4 -32.53 -63.07 -25.78
C PHE A 4 -32.70 -62.61 -24.31
N LYS A 5 -32.83 -63.55 -23.38
CA LYS A 5 -33.05 -63.21 -21.96
C LYS A 5 -31.73 -62.81 -21.28
N ASN A 6 -30.61 -63.31 -21.77
CA ASN A 6 -29.30 -62.98 -21.17
C ASN A 6 -28.66 -61.70 -21.74
N ILE A 7 -29.11 -61.22 -22.92
CA ILE A 7 -28.60 -59.98 -23.49
C ILE A 7 -29.22 -58.72 -22.83
N MET A 8 -30.50 -58.86 -22.39
CA MET A 8 -31.15 -57.73 -21.68
C MET A 8 -30.63 -57.51 -20.24
N LEU A 9 -30.03 -58.54 -19.64
CA LEU A 9 -29.52 -58.39 -18.25
C LEU A 9 -28.12 -57.74 -18.22
N PHE A 10 -27.36 -57.79 -19.35
CA PHE A 10 -26.04 -57.13 -19.45
C PHE A 10 -26.13 -55.64 -19.82
N ALA A 11 -27.22 -55.21 -20.44
CA ALA A 11 -27.39 -53.80 -20.83
C ALA A 11 -27.80 -52.93 -19.65
N ALA A 12 -28.33 -53.51 -18.55
CA ALA A 12 -28.80 -52.73 -17.40
C ALA A 12 -27.70 -52.41 -16.35
N VAL A 13 -26.51 -53.10 -16.46
CA VAL A 13 -25.42 -52.94 -15.50
C VAL A 13 -24.39 -51.90 -15.98
N ALA A 14 -24.38 -51.55 -17.28
CA ALA A 14 -23.40 -50.67 -17.89
C ALA A 14 -23.74 -49.16 -17.76
N THR A 15 -24.95 -48.79 -17.29
CA THR A 15 -25.38 -47.42 -17.15
C THR A 15 -25.20 -46.81 -15.76
N ALA A 16 -24.64 -47.54 -14.81
CA ALA A 16 -24.48 -47.08 -13.42
C ALA A 16 -23.06 -46.60 -13.07
N LEU A 17 -22.16 -46.49 -14.06
CA LEU A 17 -20.75 -46.10 -13.79
C LEU A 17 -20.36 -44.70 -14.28
N PHE A 18 -21.32 -43.90 -14.68
CA PHE A 18 -21.08 -42.45 -14.97
C PHE A 18 -21.80 -41.59 -13.92
N THR A 19 -21.71 -41.93 -12.65
CA THR A 19 -21.78 -40.87 -11.65
C THR A 19 -20.43 -40.18 -11.73
N SER A 20 -20.34 -39.22 -12.61
CA SER A 20 -19.37 -38.13 -12.56
C SER A 20 -19.44 -37.62 -11.12
N CYS A 21 -18.34 -37.81 -10.37
CA CYS A 21 -18.07 -36.93 -9.26
C CYS A 21 -18.03 -35.53 -9.86
N GLU A 22 -19.12 -34.79 -9.76
CA GLU A 22 -19.02 -33.36 -9.66
C GLU A 22 -18.28 -33.14 -8.34
N THR A 23 -16.95 -33.14 -8.39
CA THR A 23 -16.20 -32.40 -7.40
C THR A 23 -16.66 -30.97 -7.60
N ASP A 24 -17.55 -30.50 -6.73
CA ASP A 24 -17.66 -29.07 -6.45
C ASP A 24 -16.25 -28.63 -6.06
N VAL A 25 -15.46 -28.26 -7.07
CA VAL A 25 -14.29 -27.46 -6.84
C VAL A 25 -14.85 -26.12 -6.40
N ASP A 26 -14.92 -25.92 -5.08
CA ASP A 26 -15.11 -24.60 -4.51
C ASP A 26 -14.05 -23.70 -5.14
N THR A 27 -14.40 -23.10 -6.27
CA THR A 27 -13.53 -22.09 -6.88
C THR A 27 -13.48 -20.93 -5.89
N PRO A 28 -12.31 -20.61 -5.33
CA PRO A 28 -12.20 -19.54 -4.39
C PRO A 28 -12.74 -18.26 -5.07
N GLN A 29 -13.83 -17.73 -4.54
CA GLN A 29 -14.45 -16.52 -5.05
C GLN A 29 -13.94 -15.35 -4.23
N ILE A 30 -13.58 -14.27 -4.92
CA ILE A 30 -13.28 -12.99 -4.27
C ILE A 30 -14.54 -12.57 -3.51
N SER A 31 -14.39 -12.20 -2.26
CA SER A 31 -15.46 -11.63 -1.45
C SER A 31 -16.07 -10.40 -2.14
N THR A 32 -17.31 -10.08 -1.80
CA THR A 32 -17.90 -8.84 -2.31
C THR A 32 -17.15 -7.62 -1.75
N PRO A 33 -17.03 -6.52 -2.51
CA PRO A 33 -16.28 -5.33 -2.05
C PRO A 33 -16.71 -4.81 -0.68
N GLU A 34 -17.98 -5.00 -0.31
CA GLU A 34 -18.53 -4.60 0.99
C GLU A 34 -17.97 -5.40 2.17
N SER A 35 -17.39 -6.57 1.91
CA SER A 35 -16.79 -7.43 2.94
C SER A 35 -15.26 -7.30 3.02
N PHE A 36 -14.65 -6.46 2.19
CA PHE A 36 -13.22 -6.20 2.27
C PHE A 36 -12.86 -5.51 3.58
N VAL A 37 -11.77 -5.94 4.20
CA VAL A 37 -11.25 -5.33 5.42
C VAL A 37 -10.12 -4.38 5.06
N ALA A 38 -10.31 -3.08 5.34
CA ALA A 38 -9.30 -2.07 5.11
C ALA A 38 -8.12 -2.22 6.09
N PRO A 39 -6.91 -1.82 5.69
CA PRO A 39 -5.79 -1.74 6.62
C PRO A 39 -6.08 -0.73 7.73
N VAL A 40 -5.46 -0.89 8.89
CA VAL A 40 -5.50 0.08 9.98
C VAL A 40 -4.08 0.59 10.20
N ILE A 41 -3.85 1.89 9.96
CA ILE A 41 -2.54 2.50 10.18
C ILE A 41 -2.25 2.64 11.68
N GLY A 42 -1.00 2.37 12.06
CA GLY A 42 -0.53 2.51 13.43
C GLY A 42 -0.37 3.97 13.87
N GLN A 43 -0.04 4.15 15.12
CA GLN A 43 0.26 5.48 15.69
C GLN A 43 1.55 6.02 15.08
N CYS A 44 1.50 7.30 14.69
CA CYS A 44 2.64 8.05 14.19
C CYS A 44 3.18 8.97 15.30
N SER A 45 4.51 9.16 15.31
CA SER A 45 5.19 10.02 16.27
C SER A 45 5.72 11.28 15.61
N ASP A 46 5.91 12.34 16.39
CA ASP A 46 6.49 13.58 15.92
C ASP A 46 7.90 13.37 15.34
N VAL A 47 8.19 14.09 14.28
CA VAL A 47 9.44 14.01 13.53
C VAL A 47 10.11 15.37 13.48
N ILE A 48 11.35 15.42 13.93
CA ILE A 48 12.21 16.59 13.78
C ILE A 48 13.32 16.23 12.79
N VAL A 49 13.43 17.00 11.71
CA VAL A 49 14.47 16.84 10.71
C VAL A 49 15.57 17.87 10.95
N ASN A 50 16.84 17.45 10.84
CA ASN A 50 17.99 18.33 10.94
C ASN A 50 19.15 17.78 10.08
N ALA A 51 20.29 18.46 10.06
CA ALA A 51 21.44 18.08 9.26
C ALA A 51 21.99 16.69 9.63
N ASP A 52 21.96 16.35 10.93
CA ASP A 52 22.61 15.14 11.45
C ASP A 52 21.76 13.88 11.20
N ASN A 53 20.42 14.01 11.18
CA ASN A 53 19.51 12.87 11.09
C ASN A 53 18.84 12.66 9.74
N SER A 54 18.90 13.63 8.84
CA SER A 54 18.19 13.59 7.55
C SER A 54 18.58 12.39 6.69
N ALA A 55 19.86 12.02 6.66
CA ALA A 55 20.37 10.91 5.86
C ALA A 55 20.42 9.56 6.59
N ASN A 56 20.48 9.57 7.92
CA ASN A 56 20.83 8.40 8.72
C ASN A 56 19.68 7.81 9.54
N GLU A 57 18.56 8.52 9.66
CA GLU A 57 17.41 8.08 10.41
C GLU A 57 16.19 7.90 9.51
N ASN A 58 15.41 6.87 9.80
CA ASN A 58 14.17 6.57 9.09
C ASN A 58 12.95 6.81 9.99
N VAL A 59 11.85 7.20 9.32
CA VAL A 59 10.50 7.13 9.87
C VAL A 59 9.85 5.87 9.34
N ILE A 60 9.25 5.08 10.23
CA ILE A 60 8.62 3.80 9.87
C ILE A 60 7.12 3.92 10.12
N PHE A 61 6.35 3.71 9.06
CA PHE A 61 4.90 3.56 9.11
C PHE A 61 4.55 2.08 9.13
N THR A 62 3.59 1.69 9.98
CA THR A 62 3.11 0.31 10.09
C THR A 62 1.59 0.27 10.03
N TRP A 63 1.03 -0.84 9.57
CA TRP A 63 -0.43 -1.03 9.50
C TRP A 63 -0.80 -2.51 9.61
N THR A 64 -2.08 -2.79 9.82
CA THR A 64 -2.60 -4.16 9.76
C THR A 64 -2.82 -4.57 8.30
N ALA A 65 -2.69 -5.87 8.00
CA ALA A 65 -2.98 -6.35 6.66
C ALA A 65 -4.43 -6.06 6.26
N ALA A 66 -4.62 -5.68 5.00
CA ALA A 66 -5.94 -5.68 4.39
C ALA A 66 -6.38 -7.12 4.08
N ASP A 67 -7.68 -7.38 4.04
CA ASP A 67 -8.23 -8.68 3.67
C ASP A 67 -9.27 -8.51 2.55
N PHE A 68 -9.05 -9.23 1.45
CA PHE A 68 -9.95 -9.28 0.29
C PHE A 68 -10.73 -10.60 0.22
N GLY A 69 -10.70 -11.41 1.31
CA GLY A 69 -11.35 -12.71 1.39
C GLY A 69 -10.61 -13.84 0.67
N LEU A 70 -9.47 -13.55 0.06
CA LEU A 70 -8.58 -14.52 -0.61
C LEU A 70 -7.11 -14.20 -0.31
N PRO A 71 -6.24 -15.23 -0.29
CA PRO A 71 -4.79 -15.03 -0.16
C PRO A 71 -4.23 -14.46 -1.47
N VAL A 72 -4.28 -13.16 -1.63
CA VAL A 72 -3.76 -12.42 -2.79
C VAL A 72 -2.57 -11.56 -2.37
N GLN A 73 -1.67 -11.29 -3.32
CA GLN A 73 -0.63 -10.30 -3.10
C GLN A 73 -1.25 -8.90 -3.08
N ILE A 74 -0.89 -8.12 -2.07
CA ILE A 74 -1.42 -6.77 -1.85
C ILE A 74 -0.30 -5.76 -2.08
N LEU A 75 -0.61 -4.69 -2.80
CA LEU A 75 0.22 -3.50 -2.90
C LEU A 75 -0.40 -2.40 -2.03
N TYR A 76 0.38 -1.92 -1.07
CA TYR A 76 0.03 -0.80 -0.22
C TYR A 76 0.65 0.49 -0.75
N SER A 77 -0.07 1.60 -0.68
CA SER A 77 0.46 2.94 -0.93
C SER A 77 0.26 3.77 0.32
N VAL A 78 1.33 4.41 0.79
CA VAL A 78 1.36 5.23 2.01
C VAL A 78 1.30 6.69 1.62
N TYR A 79 0.40 7.43 2.21
CA TYR A 79 0.20 8.85 1.95
C TYR A 79 0.37 9.66 3.22
N LEU A 80 0.87 10.88 3.05
CA LEU A 80 0.89 11.92 4.08
C LEU A 80 -0.09 13.01 3.69
N THR A 81 -0.81 13.56 4.66
CA THR A 81 -1.79 14.62 4.41
C THR A 81 -1.64 15.77 5.41
N SER A 82 -1.86 16.99 4.93
CA SER A 82 -1.91 18.21 5.74
C SER A 82 -3.01 19.12 5.19
N GLY A 83 -4.06 19.31 5.94
CA GLY A 83 -5.27 19.99 5.46
C GLY A 83 -5.86 19.27 4.25
N GLU A 84 -5.99 19.98 3.12
CA GLU A 84 -6.50 19.43 1.86
C GLU A 84 -5.42 18.81 0.96
N ASN A 85 -4.14 19.00 1.30
CA ASN A 85 -3.02 18.49 0.52
C ASN A 85 -2.70 17.05 0.93
N SER A 86 -2.44 16.21 -0.06
CA SER A 86 -2.03 14.83 0.14
C SER A 86 -0.87 14.48 -0.80
N ALA A 87 0.10 13.71 -0.29
CA ALA A 87 1.27 13.30 -1.05
C ALA A 87 1.58 11.82 -0.81
N LEU A 88 1.92 11.11 -1.89
CA LEU A 88 2.39 9.73 -1.83
C LEU A 88 3.80 9.71 -1.24
N LEU A 89 4.02 8.95 -0.17
CA LEU A 89 5.34 8.66 0.38
C LEU A 89 6.03 7.52 -0.37
N GLY A 90 5.27 6.48 -0.72
CA GLY A 90 5.77 5.33 -1.43
C GLY A 90 4.84 4.13 -1.34
N THR A 91 5.33 2.99 -1.83
CA THR A 91 4.57 1.74 -1.89
C THR A 91 5.32 0.60 -1.18
N SER A 92 4.58 -0.39 -0.70
CA SER A 92 5.11 -1.59 -0.05
C SER A 92 4.25 -2.80 -0.36
N SER A 93 4.86 -3.97 -0.42
CA SER A 93 4.16 -5.27 -0.46
C SER A 93 4.04 -5.92 0.93
N THR A 94 4.54 -5.25 1.96
CA THR A 94 4.46 -5.68 3.36
C THR A 94 3.60 -4.69 4.15
N THR A 95 3.39 -4.94 5.43
CA THR A 95 2.59 -4.09 6.33
C THR A 95 3.43 -2.99 7.00
N SER A 96 4.52 -2.58 6.37
CA SER A 96 5.37 -1.49 6.83
C SER A 96 6.02 -0.77 5.66
N TYR A 97 6.35 0.50 5.88
CA TYR A 97 7.12 1.33 4.96
C TYR A 97 8.08 2.22 5.74
N ALA A 98 9.34 2.24 5.32
CA ALA A 98 10.36 3.08 5.91
C ALA A 98 10.79 4.15 4.89
N ILE A 99 10.88 5.39 5.34
CA ILE A 99 11.35 6.53 4.56
C ILE A 99 12.43 7.28 5.34
N SER A 100 13.49 7.75 4.68
CA SER A 100 14.48 8.57 5.37
C SER A 100 13.84 9.89 5.83
N LYS A 101 14.33 10.45 6.94
CA LYS A 101 13.86 11.77 7.39
C LYS A 101 14.08 12.85 6.34
N GLY A 102 15.16 12.73 5.54
CA GLY A 102 15.43 13.66 4.44
C GLY A 102 14.42 13.57 3.30
N ASP A 103 14.05 12.36 2.88
CA ASP A 103 13.04 12.18 1.84
C ASP A 103 11.66 12.64 2.34
N LEU A 104 11.30 12.30 3.59
CA LEU A 104 10.07 12.79 4.22
C LEU A 104 10.03 14.32 4.25
N ASN A 105 11.15 14.96 4.62
CA ASN A 105 11.30 16.41 4.61
C ASN A 105 11.05 16.99 3.20
N GLY A 106 11.63 16.34 2.18
CA GLY A 106 11.42 16.73 0.78
C GLY A 106 9.94 16.66 0.37
N VAL A 107 9.21 15.62 0.77
CA VAL A 107 7.77 15.50 0.50
C VAL A 107 6.99 16.59 1.22
N VAL A 108 7.28 16.86 2.50
CA VAL A 108 6.58 17.86 3.30
C VAL A 108 6.77 19.27 2.73
N ILE A 109 7.97 19.61 2.29
CA ILE A 109 8.26 20.92 1.69
C ILE A 109 7.67 21.01 0.28
N ASN A 110 7.98 20.05 -0.59
CA ASN A 110 7.72 20.20 -2.03
C ASN A 110 6.28 19.80 -2.42
N SER A 111 5.69 18.85 -1.71
CA SER A 111 4.38 18.30 -2.08
C SER A 111 3.25 18.80 -1.18
N LEU A 112 3.51 19.00 0.12
CA LEU A 112 2.51 19.58 1.04
C LEU A 112 2.63 21.09 1.17
N GLY A 113 3.69 21.71 0.64
CA GLY A 113 3.85 23.17 0.59
C GLY A 113 4.26 23.82 1.92
N VAL A 114 4.81 23.05 2.85
CA VAL A 114 5.30 23.56 4.14
C VAL A 114 6.63 24.28 3.94
N ALA A 115 6.78 25.47 4.50
CA ALA A 115 8.04 26.18 4.40
C ALA A 115 9.17 25.45 5.13
N ALA A 116 10.40 25.68 4.69
CA ALA A 116 11.57 25.12 5.34
C ALA A 116 11.77 25.72 6.74
N ASN A 117 12.23 24.90 7.69
CA ASN A 117 12.41 25.22 9.10
C ASN A 117 11.10 25.56 9.85
N GLU A 118 9.96 25.13 9.32
CA GLU A 118 8.64 25.26 9.92
C GLU A 118 8.13 23.91 10.41
N THR A 119 7.17 23.95 11.34
CA THR A 119 6.51 22.76 11.84
C THR A 119 5.09 22.68 11.28
N ALA A 120 4.77 21.55 10.65
CA ALA A 120 3.43 21.26 10.17
C ALA A 120 2.78 20.13 10.98
N THR A 121 1.49 20.21 11.15
CA THR A 121 0.66 19.10 11.63
C THR A 121 0.20 18.28 10.45
N VAL A 122 0.51 17.00 10.47
CA VAL A 122 0.21 16.04 9.41
C VAL A 122 -0.45 14.79 9.98
N SER A 123 -1.07 14.01 9.11
CA SER A 123 -1.51 12.64 9.37
C SER A 123 -1.15 11.76 8.19
N ALA A 124 -1.19 10.45 8.40
CA ALA A 124 -0.91 9.48 7.35
C ALA A 124 -2.10 8.56 7.13
N TYR A 125 -2.22 8.00 5.93
CA TYR A 125 -3.15 6.91 5.63
C TYR A 125 -2.53 5.94 4.62
N VAL A 126 -3.11 4.75 4.55
CA VAL A 126 -2.64 3.68 3.66
C VAL A 126 -3.80 3.22 2.79
N THR A 127 -3.55 3.05 1.51
CA THR A 127 -4.46 2.33 0.63
C THR A 127 -3.92 0.95 0.31
N ALA A 128 -4.81 -0.03 0.15
CA ALA A 128 -4.47 -1.39 -0.23
C ALA A 128 -5.16 -1.74 -1.55
N LYS A 129 -4.41 -2.33 -2.48
CA LYS A 129 -4.89 -2.78 -3.78
C LYS A 129 -4.42 -4.20 -4.01
N MET A 130 -5.26 -5.06 -4.61
CA MET A 130 -4.82 -6.37 -5.08
C MET A 130 -3.80 -6.19 -6.22
N TYR A 131 -2.67 -6.87 -6.12
CA TYR A 131 -1.63 -6.80 -7.14
C TYR A 131 -2.10 -7.47 -8.44
N GLY A 132 -1.82 -6.83 -9.58
CA GLY A 132 -2.08 -7.40 -10.90
C GLY A 132 -3.53 -7.31 -11.38
N THR A 133 -4.42 -6.59 -10.67
CA THR A 133 -5.78 -6.32 -11.15
C THR A 133 -6.19 -4.88 -10.91
N ASP A 134 -6.96 -4.32 -11.86
CA ASP A 134 -7.58 -3.00 -11.75
C ASP A 134 -9.11 -3.10 -11.61
N ASN A 135 -9.63 -4.31 -11.40
CA ASN A 135 -11.08 -4.54 -11.34
C ASN A 135 -11.72 -4.02 -10.05
N TYR A 136 -10.92 -3.73 -9.03
CA TYR A 136 -11.39 -3.25 -7.74
C TYR A 136 -10.65 -1.98 -7.35
N GLU A 137 -11.40 -1.01 -6.86
CA GLU A 137 -10.83 0.21 -6.31
C GLU A 137 -9.99 -0.10 -5.05
N PRO A 138 -8.90 0.65 -4.82
CA PRO A 138 -8.14 0.53 -3.59
C PRO A 138 -8.99 0.82 -2.36
N ILE A 139 -8.84 0.02 -1.31
CA ILE A 139 -9.46 0.29 -0.01
C ILE A 139 -8.50 1.08 0.87
N ALA A 140 -9.02 2.12 1.54
CA ALA A 140 -8.21 3.04 2.34
C ALA A 140 -8.43 2.82 3.84
N SER A 141 -7.36 2.99 4.63
CA SER A 141 -7.47 3.14 6.08
C SER A 141 -8.17 4.46 6.44
N ALA A 142 -8.64 4.58 7.67
CA ALA A 142 -8.79 5.89 8.29
C ALA A 142 -7.41 6.58 8.39
N VAL A 143 -7.40 7.91 8.56
CA VAL A 143 -6.15 8.63 8.84
C VAL A 143 -5.61 8.25 10.23
N SER A 144 -4.29 8.34 10.40
CA SER A 144 -3.63 8.15 11.70
C SER A 144 -3.99 9.26 12.68
N ASN A 145 -3.43 9.20 13.89
CA ASN A 145 -3.34 10.37 14.75
C ASN A 145 -2.61 11.52 14.05
N ASN A 146 -2.90 12.75 14.43
CA ASN A 146 -2.08 13.89 14.05
C ASN A 146 -0.71 13.78 14.72
N PHE A 147 0.34 14.12 13.98
CA PHE A 147 1.70 14.25 14.48
C PHE A 147 2.37 15.45 13.80
N SER A 148 3.44 15.95 14.38
CA SER A 148 4.17 17.11 13.85
C SER A 148 5.37 16.69 13.06
N VAL A 149 5.64 17.39 11.96
CA VAL A 149 6.90 17.29 11.22
C VAL A 149 7.54 18.67 11.18
N THR A 150 8.70 18.79 11.82
CA THR A 150 9.54 19.99 11.73
C THR A 150 10.51 19.81 10.57
N THR A 151 10.37 20.64 9.56
CA THR A 151 11.18 20.62 8.34
C THR A 151 12.55 21.23 8.58
N TYR A 152 13.50 20.91 7.69
CA TYR A 152 14.85 21.44 7.72
C TYR A 152 15.31 21.85 6.31
N SER A 153 16.00 22.96 6.21
CA SER A 153 16.78 23.34 5.03
C SER A 153 18.17 23.77 5.48
N ALA A 154 19.17 23.20 4.83
CA ALA A 154 20.53 23.64 5.07
C ALA A 154 20.66 25.14 4.72
N PRO A 155 21.37 25.94 5.53
CA PRO A 155 21.64 27.32 5.17
C PRO A 155 22.42 27.35 3.85
N LEU A 156 22.02 28.25 2.96
CA LEU A 156 22.75 28.47 1.72
C LEU A 156 24.17 28.90 2.10
N THR A 157 25.15 28.02 1.88
CA THR A 157 26.54 28.43 1.92
C THR A 157 26.72 29.46 0.83
N SER A 158 27.16 30.69 1.20
CA SER A 158 27.43 31.77 0.26
C SER A 158 28.33 31.24 -0.85
N LEU A 159 27.81 31.26 -2.08
CA LEU A 159 28.57 30.92 -3.28
C LEU A 159 29.56 32.07 -3.47
N TYR A 160 30.82 31.89 -3.09
CA TYR A 160 31.86 32.82 -3.48
C TYR A 160 32.08 32.69 -5.00
N LEU A 161 31.50 33.57 -5.77
CA LEU A 161 31.90 33.79 -7.14
C LEU A 161 33.31 34.41 -7.15
N CYS A 162 34.32 33.54 -7.19
CA CYS A 162 35.66 33.96 -7.56
C CYS A 162 35.67 34.26 -9.06
N GLY A 163 35.20 35.43 -9.47
CA GLY A 163 35.37 35.99 -10.79
C GLY A 163 36.25 37.20 -10.68
N GLU A 164 37.48 37.12 -11.20
CA GLU A 164 38.24 38.33 -11.55
C GLU A 164 37.47 39.05 -12.65
N PHE A 165 36.81 40.15 -12.31
CA PHE A 165 36.45 41.18 -13.30
C PHE A 165 37.72 41.95 -13.62
N SER A 166 38.52 41.48 -14.60
CA SER A 166 39.51 42.31 -15.24
C SER A 166 38.78 43.24 -16.22
N GLY A 167 38.41 44.41 -15.72
CA GLY A 167 37.99 45.52 -16.56
C GLY A 167 39.22 46.14 -17.19
N SER A 168 39.23 46.17 -18.51
CA SER A 168 40.06 47.07 -19.34
C SER A 168 39.14 47.97 -20.09
#